data_ca1db4e4f69575a735e5643e7a035bae
#
_entry.id   ca1db4e4f69575a735e5643e7a035bae
#
_cell.length_a   1.000
_cell.length_b   1.000
_cell.length_c   1.000
_cell.angle_alpha   90.00
_cell.angle_beta   90.00
_cell.angle_gamma   90.00
#
_symmetry.space_group_name_H-M   'P 1'
#
loop_
_entity.id
_entity.type
_entity.pdbx_description
1 polymer ?
#
loop_
_entity_poly.entity_id
_entity_poly.type
_entity_poly.pdbx_seq_one_letter_code
_entity_poly.pdbx_strand_id
1 'polypeptide(L)'
;MVTYSWIRSGGKINELIWTIVNGQYGAGVATVTRSAKCDLATGARLHKAYWDLNWSIKEIAANTVVKTVDGQMWQQNPVNKFWYSLRTEKDRFSTLCQGTGAYVFDIWCNNIIAICNERYGCDPLLSGQFHDELILQVKKGYRELWTSLLHEAMERTNKQLKLNRDCACDVQFGDNYSEIH
;
A
#
# COMPACT_ATOMS: atom_id res chain seq x y z
N MET A 1 -17.57 -1.91 -0.74
CA MET A 1 -16.25 -2.25 -0.20
C MET A 1 -15.28 -2.30 -1.34
N VAL A 2 -14.11 -1.72 -1.18
CA VAL A 2 -13.04 -1.74 -2.17
C VAL A 2 -11.87 -2.47 -1.55
N THR A 3 -11.54 -3.66 -2.06
CA THR A 3 -10.41 -4.43 -1.61
C THR A 3 -9.35 -4.50 -2.69
N TYR A 4 -8.10 -4.22 -2.34
CA TYR A 4 -6.96 -4.65 -3.12
C TYR A 4 -6.74 -6.14 -2.85
N SER A 5 -7.22 -7.01 -3.73
CA SER A 5 -6.91 -8.42 -3.62
C SER A 5 -5.47 -8.66 -4.07
N TRP A 6 -4.55 -8.77 -3.12
CA TRP A 6 -3.28 -9.44 -3.35
C TRP A 6 -3.59 -10.92 -3.58
N ILE A 7 -3.15 -11.46 -4.72
CA ILE A 7 -3.39 -12.82 -5.17
C ILE A 7 -3.13 -13.82 -4.04
N ARG A 8 -4.18 -14.42 -3.48
CA ARG A 8 -4.10 -15.65 -2.71
C ARG A 8 -4.15 -16.82 -3.70
N SER A 9 -3.01 -17.27 -4.17
CA SER A 9 -2.90 -18.59 -4.78
C SER A 9 -2.23 -19.54 -3.80
N GLY A 10 -2.87 -20.65 -3.48
CA GLY A 10 -2.30 -21.69 -2.62
C GLY A 10 -1.14 -22.41 -3.30
N GLY A 11 -0.08 -22.76 -2.54
CA GLY A 11 1.01 -23.60 -2.98
C GLY A 11 2.41 -22.99 -2.79
N LYS A 12 3.43 -23.70 -3.24
CA LYS A 12 4.88 -23.35 -3.08
C LYS A 12 5.24 -21.96 -3.62
N ILE A 13 4.45 -21.40 -4.51
CA ILE A 13 4.63 -20.03 -5.06
C ILE A 13 4.44 -18.97 -3.96
N ASN A 14 3.57 -19.20 -2.98
CA ASN A 14 3.34 -18.25 -1.89
C ASN A 14 4.57 -18.07 -0.99
N GLU A 15 5.33 -19.13 -0.73
CA GLU A 15 6.54 -19.03 0.10
C GLU A 15 7.62 -18.18 -0.58
N LEU A 16 7.76 -18.29 -1.91
CA LEU A 16 8.70 -17.48 -2.68
C LEU A 16 8.26 -16.00 -2.72
N ILE A 17 6.96 -15.74 -2.92
CA ILE A 17 6.41 -14.38 -2.91
C ILE A 17 6.60 -13.74 -1.53
N TRP A 18 6.32 -14.45 -0.43
CA TRP A 18 6.56 -13.94 0.92
C TRP A 18 8.05 -13.64 1.18
N THR A 19 8.95 -14.45 0.63
CA THR A 19 10.40 -14.21 0.74
C THR A 19 10.79 -12.93 0.01
N ILE A 20 10.24 -12.67 -1.17
CA ILE A 20 10.47 -11.46 -1.97
C ILE A 20 9.91 -10.24 -1.25
N VAL A 21 8.66 -10.29 -0.78
CA VAL A 21 8.01 -9.19 -0.05
C VAL A 21 8.77 -8.86 1.24
N ASN A 22 9.15 -9.88 2.03
CA ASN A 22 9.97 -9.66 3.23
C ASN A 22 11.32 -9.03 2.90
N GLY A 23 11.93 -9.39 1.77
CA GLY A 23 13.16 -8.77 1.27
C GLY A 23 13.01 -7.26 1.06
N GLN A 24 11.93 -6.82 0.43
CA GLN A 24 11.65 -5.39 0.19
C GLN A 24 11.56 -4.58 1.49
N TYR A 25 11.02 -5.16 2.54
CA TYR A 25 10.91 -4.53 3.87
C TYR A 25 12.15 -4.72 4.75
N GLY A 26 13.29 -5.07 4.17
CA GLY A 26 14.57 -5.12 4.87
C GLY A 26 14.79 -6.37 5.74
N ALA A 27 14.12 -7.47 5.43
CA ALA A 27 14.36 -8.74 6.11
C ALA A 27 15.83 -9.19 5.99
N GLY A 28 16.45 -9.53 7.10
CA GLY A 28 17.80 -10.08 7.13
C GLY A 28 17.86 -11.53 6.67
N VAL A 29 19.09 -12.06 6.50
CA VAL A 29 19.35 -13.44 6.02
C VAL A 29 18.59 -14.48 6.83
N ALA A 30 18.54 -14.37 8.16
CA ALA A 30 17.83 -15.33 9.02
C ALA A 30 16.33 -15.40 8.74
N THR A 31 15.70 -14.28 8.43
CA THR A 31 14.28 -14.23 8.07
C THR A 31 14.05 -14.85 6.70
N VAL A 32 14.89 -14.52 5.71
CA VAL A 32 14.85 -15.12 4.36
C VAL A 32 15.02 -16.64 4.44
N THR A 33 16.02 -17.13 5.18
CA THR A 33 16.28 -18.56 5.43
C THR A 33 15.04 -19.27 5.96
N ARG A 34 14.40 -18.69 6.99
CA ARG A 34 13.21 -19.25 7.63
C ARG A 34 12.01 -19.27 6.68
N SER A 35 11.76 -18.16 5.98
CA SER A 35 10.64 -18.03 5.04
C SER A 35 10.80 -18.96 3.84
N ALA A 36 12.02 -19.13 3.32
CA ALA A 36 12.33 -20.01 2.20
C ALA A 36 12.52 -21.49 2.63
N LYS A 37 12.47 -21.79 3.92
CA LYS A 37 12.69 -23.14 4.49
C LYS A 37 13.95 -23.81 3.94
N CYS A 38 15.07 -23.08 3.89
CA CYS A 38 16.35 -23.53 3.36
C CYS A 38 17.46 -23.44 4.43
N ASP A 39 18.66 -23.90 4.11
CA ASP A 39 19.84 -23.71 4.96
C ASP A 39 20.34 -22.25 4.91
N LEU A 40 21.18 -21.87 5.89
CA LEU A 40 21.67 -20.52 6.04
C LEU A 40 22.51 -20.04 4.84
N ALA A 41 23.30 -20.94 4.22
CA ALA A 41 24.13 -20.59 3.08
C ALA A 41 23.28 -20.28 1.86
N THR A 42 22.21 -21.06 1.62
CA THR A 42 21.22 -20.80 0.57
C THR A 42 20.45 -19.53 0.86
N GLY A 43 20.02 -19.29 2.10
CA GLY A 43 19.36 -18.06 2.52
C GLY A 43 20.24 -16.82 2.29
N ALA A 44 21.53 -16.91 2.58
CA ALA A 44 22.48 -15.81 2.32
C ALA A 44 22.64 -15.54 0.82
N ARG A 45 22.71 -16.58 -0.03
CA ARG A 45 22.76 -16.42 -1.50
C ARG A 45 21.48 -15.78 -2.05
N LEU A 46 20.31 -16.21 -1.58
CA LEU A 46 19.03 -15.63 -1.97
C LEU A 46 18.92 -14.16 -1.59
N HIS A 47 19.30 -13.83 -0.33
CA HIS A 47 19.31 -12.46 0.15
C HIS A 47 20.26 -11.56 -0.69
N LYS A 48 21.47 -12.06 -0.98
CA LYS A 48 22.42 -11.33 -1.82
C LYS A 48 21.89 -11.13 -3.23
N ALA A 49 21.42 -12.18 -3.88
CA ALA A 49 20.87 -12.12 -5.25
C ALA A 49 19.68 -11.17 -5.35
N TYR A 50 18.80 -11.17 -4.33
CA TYR A 50 17.69 -10.23 -4.25
C TYR A 50 18.18 -8.78 -4.25
N TRP A 51 19.16 -8.44 -3.41
CA TRP A 51 19.64 -7.06 -3.30
C TRP A 51 20.56 -6.63 -4.45
N ASP A 52 21.25 -7.57 -5.10
CA ASP A 52 22.00 -7.30 -6.34
C ASP A 52 21.04 -6.93 -7.48
N LEU A 53 19.89 -7.60 -7.55
CA LEU A 53 18.84 -7.32 -8.56
C LEU A 53 18.06 -6.03 -8.24
N ASN A 54 17.77 -5.78 -6.96
CA ASN A 54 16.93 -4.68 -6.50
C ASN A 54 17.75 -3.55 -5.84
N TRP A 55 18.94 -3.28 -6.35
CA TRP A 55 19.84 -2.24 -5.83
C TRP A 55 19.20 -0.85 -5.78
N SER A 56 18.32 -0.53 -6.74
CA SER A 56 17.60 0.75 -6.81
C SER A 56 16.70 1.02 -5.60
N ILE A 57 16.17 -0.03 -4.94
CA ILE A 57 15.38 0.10 -3.71
C ILE A 57 16.26 0.67 -2.59
N LYS A 58 17.49 0.17 -2.46
CA LYS A 58 18.45 0.70 -1.48
C LYS A 58 18.85 2.14 -1.79
N GLU A 59 19.05 2.44 -3.08
CA GLU A 59 19.40 3.79 -3.51
C GLU A 59 18.27 4.78 -3.22
N ILE A 60 17.02 4.43 -3.54
CA ILE A 60 15.86 5.26 -3.22
C ILE A 60 15.76 5.50 -1.71
N ALA A 61 15.91 4.44 -0.90
CA ALA A 61 15.87 4.56 0.55
C ALA A 61 16.99 5.47 1.08
N ALA A 62 18.23 5.30 0.57
CA ALA A 62 19.38 6.10 0.99
C ALA A 62 19.24 7.57 0.64
N ASN A 63 18.58 7.90 -0.46
CA ASN A 63 18.39 9.26 -0.95
C ASN A 63 17.23 10.02 -0.26
N THR A 64 16.47 9.38 0.61
CA THR A 64 15.42 10.08 1.37
C THR A 64 16.04 10.97 2.45
N VAL A 65 15.43 12.14 2.66
CA VAL A 65 15.88 13.08 3.68
C VAL A 65 15.53 12.56 5.07
N VAL A 66 16.54 12.46 5.94
CA VAL A 66 16.37 12.04 7.33
C VAL A 66 16.95 13.10 8.24
N LYS A 67 16.30 13.39 9.35
CA LYS A 67 16.81 14.26 10.43
C LYS A 67 16.57 13.59 11.79
N THR A 68 17.38 13.95 12.76
CA THR A 68 17.19 13.56 14.16
C THR A 68 16.79 14.78 14.97
N VAL A 69 15.70 14.66 15.71
CA VAL A 69 15.21 15.71 16.63
C VAL A 69 14.92 15.03 17.95
N ASP A 70 15.53 15.51 19.03
CA ASP A 70 15.39 14.98 20.40
C ASP A 70 15.62 13.45 20.48
N GLY A 71 16.62 12.97 19.75
CA GLY A 71 16.97 11.55 19.70
C GLY A 71 16.07 10.66 18.82
N GLN A 72 14.98 11.23 18.27
CA GLN A 72 14.07 10.53 17.35
C GLN A 72 14.42 10.83 15.90
N MET A 73 14.57 9.79 15.07
CA MET A 73 14.76 9.92 13.64
C MET A 73 13.42 10.21 12.94
N TRP A 74 13.48 11.08 11.95
CA TRP A 74 12.37 11.44 11.09
C TRP A 74 12.79 11.39 9.63
N GLN A 75 11.95 10.80 8.79
CA GLN A 75 12.14 10.72 7.35
C GLN A 75 11.10 11.57 6.63
N GLN A 76 11.53 12.40 5.71
CA GLN A 76 10.62 13.13 4.84
C GLN A 76 10.24 12.28 3.63
N ASN A 77 8.94 12.12 3.42
CA ASN A 77 8.43 11.48 2.21
C ASN A 77 8.55 12.49 1.04
N PRO A 78 9.21 12.13 -0.06
CA PRO A 78 9.42 13.04 -1.20
C PRO A 78 8.12 13.32 -1.98
N VAL A 79 7.08 12.48 -1.83
CA VAL A 79 5.80 12.63 -2.55
C VAL A 79 4.91 13.66 -1.88
N ASN A 80 4.58 13.47 -0.59
CA ASN A 80 3.67 14.35 0.16
C ASN A 80 4.37 15.38 1.05
N LYS A 81 5.70 15.33 1.15
CA LYS A 81 6.55 16.21 1.99
C LYS A 81 6.33 16.06 3.50
N PHE A 82 5.52 15.10 3.95
CA PHE A 82 5.30 14.85 5.37
C PHE A 82 6.51 14.18 6.02
N TRP A 83 6.68 14.43 7.31
CA TRP A 83 7.70 13.82 8.14
C TRP A 83 7.10 12.64 8.90
N TYR A 84 7.70 11.47 8.70
CA TYR A 84 7.31 10.23 9.36
C TYR A 84 8.37 9.82 10.38
N SER A 85 7.92 9.35 11.53
CA SER A 85 8.81 8.77 12.55
C SER A 85 9.50 7.53 11.99
N LEU A 86 10.82 7.46 12.15
CA LEU A 86 11.64 6.36 11.68
C LEU A 86 12.30 5.67 12.89
N ARG A 87 11.97 4.41 13.13
CA ARG A 87 12.51 3.68 14.27
C ARG A 87 13.95 3.23 14.05
N THR A 88 14.26 2.78 12.85
CA THR A 88 15.60 2.33 12.45
C THR A 88 15.87 2.69 10.99
N GLU A 89 17.16 2.80 10.63
CA GLU A 89 17.59 3.08 9.25
C GLU A 89 17.08 2.05 8.23
N LYS A 90 16.94 0.79 8.63
CA LYS A 90 16.42 -0.27 7.73
C LYS A 90 14.96 -0.08 7.34
N ASP A 91 14.19 0.70 8.12
CA ASP A 91 12.76 0.92 7.88
C ASP A 91 12.50 2.02 6.85
N ARG A 92 13.56 2.67 6.31
CA ARG A 92 13.43 3.81 5.38
C ARG A 92 12.53 3.51 4.18
N PHE A 93 12.76 2.38 3.52
CA PHE A 93 11.98 2.03 2.33
C PHE A 93 10.53 1.68 2.68
N SER A 94 10.31 0.90 3.72
CA SER A 94 8.95 0.57 4.17
C SER A 94 8.17 1.81 4.62
N THR A 95 8.82 2.72 5.37
CA THR A 95 8.21 4.00 5.78
C THR A 95 7.84 4.85 4.58
N LEU A 96 8.71 4.91 3.56
CA LEU A 96 8.42 5.61 2.31
C LEU A 96 7.20 5.02 1.60
N CYS A 97 7.18 3.71 1.41
CA CYS A 97 6.08 3.03 0.70
C CYS A 97 4.74 3.17 1.46
N GLN A 98 4.74 2.91 2.77
CA GLN A 98 3.54 2.99 3.59
C GLN A 98 3.00 4.42 3.65
N GLY A 99 3.87 5.41 3.86
CA GLY A 99 3.47 6.82 3.89
C GLY A 99 2.96 7.32 2.54
N THR A 100 3.53 6.84 1.43
CA THR A 100 3.04 7.16 0.08
C THR A 100 1.70 6.49 -0.19
N GLY A 101 1.55 5.20 0.17
CA GLY A 101 0.29 4.46 0.00
C GLY A 101 -0.86 5.11 0.76
N ALA A 102 -0.64 5.48 2.03
CA ALA A 102 -1.64 6.18 2.84
C ALA A 102 -2.05 7.52 2.20
N TYR A 103 -1.09 8.28 1.69
CA TYR A 103 -1.38 9.55 1.02
C TYR A 103 -2.21 9.37 -0.27
N VAL A 104 -1.87 8.39 -1.11
CA VAL A 104 -2.66 8.07 -2.32
C VAL A 104 -4.08 7.68 -1.93
N PHE A 105 -4.23 6.88 -0.89
CA PHE A 105 -5.53 6.45 -0.37
C PHE A 105 -6.36 7.63 0.14
N ASP A 106 -5.77 8.56 0.91
CA ASP A 106 -6.46 9.76 1.41
C ASP A 106 -6.94 10.66 0.26
N ILE A 107 -6.12 10.84 -0.78
CA ILE A 107 -6.51 11.60 -1.98
C ILE A 107 -7.68 10.92 -2.69
N TRP A 108 -7.66 9.59 -2.80
CA TRP A 108 -8.77 8.83 -3.37
C TRP A 108 -10.07 9.00 -2.56
N CYS A 109 -10.01 8.88 -1.24
CA CYS A 109 -11.15 9.13 -0.36
C CYS A 109 -11.71 10.55 -0.52
N ASN A 110 -10.84 11.55 -0.58
CA ASN A 110 -11.22 12.94 -0.80
C ASN A 110 -11.92 13.12 -2.17
N ASN A 111 -11.45 12.45 -3.22
CA ASN A 111 -12.09 12.48 -4.53
C ASN A 111 -13.46 11.81 -4.53
N ILE A 112 -13.65 10.72 -3.76
CA ILE A 112 -14.98 10.11 -3.57
C ILE A 112 -15.95 11.11 -2.92
N ILE A 113 -15.53 11.75 -1.82
CA ILE A 113 -16.31 12.76 -1.11
C ILE A 113 -16.65 13.92 -2.05
N ALA A 114 -15.67 14.43 -2.80
CA ALA A 114 -15.86 15.52 -3.74
C ALA A 114 -16.90 15.17 -4.82
N ILE A 115 -16.83 14.00 -5.44
CA ILE A 115 -17.80 13.54 -6.44
C ILE A 115 -19.21 13.43 -5.82
N CYS A 116 -19.32 12.89 -4.61
CA CYS A 116 -20.61 12.78 -3.92
C CYS A 116 -21.21 14.16 -3.67
N ASN A 117 -20.43 15.10 -3.18
CA ASN A 117 -20.89 16.47 -2.95
C ASN A 117 -21.24 17.21 -4.26
N GLU A 118 -20.43 17.07 -5.29
CA GLU A 118 -20.68 17.69 -6.60
C GLU A 118 -22.00 17.21 -7.24
N ARG A 119 -22.34 15.93 -7.10
CA ARG A 119 -23.46 15.31 -7.81
C ARG A 119 -24.72 15.16 -6.98
N TYR A 120 -24.57 14.93 -5.68
CA TYR A 120 -25.69 14.56 -4.81
C TYR A 120 -25.86 15.50 -3.62
N GLY A 121 -24.93 16.44 -3.42
CA GLY A 121 -25.00 17.43 -2.34
C GLY A 121 -24.88 16.84 -0.93
N CYS A 122 -24.28 15.65 -0.81
CA CYS A 122 -24.08 14.97 0.47
C CYS A 122 -22.79 14.16 0.50
N ASP A 123 -22.27 13.92 1.69
CA ASP A 123 -21.14 13.03 1.89
C ASP A 123 -21.54 11.55 1.77
N PRO A 124 -20.62 10.66 1.34
CA PRO A 124 -20.85 9.23 1.37
C PRO A 124 -20.91 8.71 2.81
N LEU A 125 -21.71 7.64 3.05
CA LEU A 125 -21.72 6.98 4.35
C LEU A 125 -20.50 6.07 4.48
N LEU A 126 -19.44 6.62 5.05
CA LEU A 126 -18.21 5.91 5.38
C LEU A 126 -18.41 5.08 6.64
N SER A 127 -18.25 3.77 6.56
CA SER A 127 -18.40 2.86 7.70
C SER A 127 -17.07 2.46 8.32
N GLY A 128 -16.00 2.45 7.54
CA GLY A 128 -14.66 2.11 8.02
C GLY A 128 -13.58 2.35 6.99
N GLN A 129 -12.37 2.51 7.52
CA GLN A 129 -11.14 2.59 6.75
C GLN A 129 -10.13 1.65 7.41
N PHE A 130 -9.63 0.68 6.65
CA PHE A 130 -8.66 -0.31 7.13
C PHE A 130 -7.51 -0.42 6.13
N HIS A 131 -6.33 0.09 6.49
CA HIS A 131 -5.14 0.09 5.64
C HIS A 131 -5.39 0.73 4.25
N ASP A 132 -5.64 -0.09 3.25
CA ASP A 132 -5.90 0.25 1.84
C ASP A 132 -7.35 -0.09 1.42
N GLU A 133 -8.22 -0.31 2.39
CA GLU A 133 -9.60 -0.69 2.21
C GLU A 133 -10.55 0.39 2.74
N LEU A 134 -11.59 0.70 1.95
CA LEU A 134 -12.65 1.61 2.31
C LEU A 134 -14.00 0.87 2.34
N ILE A 135 -14.71 0.96 3.46
CA ILE A 135 -16.04 0.39 3.62
C ILE A 135 -17.08 1.50 3.55
N LEU A 136 -18.01 1.32 2.65
CA LEU A 136 -19.12 2.25 2.41
C LEU A 136 -20.46 1.53 2.62
N GLN A 137 -21.42 2.22 3.23
CA GLN A 137 -22.81 1.79 3.20
C GLN A 137 -23.50 2.37 1.97
N VAL A 138 -24.01 1.48 1.12
CA VAL A 138 -24.69 1.87 -0.10
C VAL A 138 -26.10 1.31 -0.19
N LYS A 139 -27.04 2.06 -0.76
CA LYS A 139 -28.42 1.60 -0.95
C LYS A 139 -28.44 0.47 -1.98
N LYS A 140 -29.22 -0.59 -1.68
CA LYS A 140 -29.45 -1.71 -2.62
C LYS A 140 -29.97 -1.17 -3.96
N GLY A 141 -29.48 -1.77 -5.04
CA GLY A 141 -29.82 -1.34 -6.43
C GLY A 141 -28.87 -0.31 -7.04
N TYR A 142 -27.90 0.24 -6.28
CA TYR A 142 -26.97 1.26 -6.76
C TYR A 142 -25.54 0.73 -6.97
N ARG A 143 -25.35 -0.59 -7.14
CA ARG A 143 -24.02 -1.19 -7.27
C ARG A 143 -23.23 -0.62 -8.46
N GLU A 144 -23.83 -0.58 -9.63
CA GLU A 144 -23.18 -0.06 -10.86
C GLU A 144 -22.79 1.41 -10.72
N LEU A 145 -23.67 2.23 -10.14
CA LEU A 145 -23.39 3.63 -9.87
C LEU A 145 -22.16 3.80 -8.96
N TRP A 146 -22.12 3.05 -7.85
CA TRP A 146 -21.00 3.13 -6.91
C TRP A 146 -19.69 2.58 -7.50
N THR A 147 -19.76 1.50 -8.27
CA THR A 147 -18.58 0.97 -8.99
C THR A 147 -18.02 2.05 -9.93
N SER A 148 -18.86 2.67 -10.73
CA SER A 148 -18.45 3.75 -11.65
C SER A 148 -17.86 4.95 -10.90
N LEU A 149 -18.48 5.37 -9.79
CA LEU A 149 -18.02 6.49 -8.98
C LEU A 149 -16.64 6.23 -8.36
N LEU A 150 -16.45 5.03 -7.81
CA LEU A 150 -15.18 4.65 -7.17
C LEU A 150 -14.03 4.58 -8.19
N HIS A 151 -14.30 4.05 -9.39
CA HIS A 151 -13.32 4.04 -10.49
C HIS A 151 -13.02 5.47 -10.97
N GLU A 152 -14.03 6.32 -11.15
CA GLU A 152 -13.81 7.72 -11.50
C GLU A 152 -12.98 8.47 -10.45
N ALA A 153 -13.26 8.24 -9.17
CA ALA A 153 -12.45 8.83 -8.09
C ALA A 153 -10.99 8.38 -8.17
N MET A 154 -10.73 7.12 -8.53
CA MET A 154 -9.38 6.61 -8.73
C MET A 154 -8.70 7.25 -9.95
N GLU A 155 -9.44 7.43 -11.06
CA GLU A 155 -8.91 8.16 -12.22
C GLU A 155 -8.58 9.62 -11.90
N ARG A 156 -9.42 10.32 -11.12
CA ARG A 156 -9.12 11.67 -10.63
C ARG A 156 -7.86 11.67 -9.79
N THR A 157 -7.68 10.67 -8.92
CA THR A 157 -6.49 10.50 -8.07
C THR A 157 -5.23 10.31 -8.91
N ASN A 158 -5.26 9.44 -9.91
CA ASN A 158 -4.14 9.20 -10.82
C ASN A 158 -3.74 10.49 -11.57
N LYS A 159 -4.72 11.22 -12.09
CA LYS A 159 -4.49 12.50 -12.78
C LYS A 159 -3.92 13.57 -11.85
N GLN A 160 -4.43 13.66 -10.62
CA GLN A 160 -3.98 14.64 -9.62
C GLN A 160 -2.54 14.38 -9.18
N LEU A 161 -2.20 13.12 -8.90
CA LEU A 161 -0.89 12.72 -8.38
C LEU A 161 0.15 12.51 -9.47
N LYS A 162 -0.25 12.34 -10.73
CA LYS A 162 0.63 12.07 -11.89
C LYS A 162 1.59 10.91 -11.61
N LEU A 163 1.04 9.80 -11.13
CA LEU A 163 1.80 8.61 -10.81
C LEU A 163 2.43 8.01 -12.07
N ASN A 164 3.60 7.37 -11.93
CA ASN A 164 4.26 6.64 -13.04
C ASN A 164 3.47 5.41 -13.50
N ARG A 165 2.62 4.90 -12.63
CA ARG A 165 1.68 3.80 -12.88
C ARG A 165 0.34 4.19 -12.30
N ASP A 166 -0.72 3.96 -13.03
CA ASP A 166 -2.07 4.18 -12.56
C ASP A 166 -2.41 3.17 -11.47
N CYS A 167 -2.98 3.67 -10.39
CA CYS A 167 -3.63 2.84 -9.37
C CYS A 167 -5.01 2.43 -9.87
N ALA A 168 -5.44 1.23 -9.48
CA ALA A 168 -6.77 0.71 -9.72
C ALA A 168 -7.42 0.34 -8.39
N CYS A 169 -8.73 0.19 -8.37
CA CYS A 169 -9.47 -0.31 -7.22
C CYS A 169 -10.41 -1.44 -7.65
N ASP A 170 -10.53 -2.45 -6.80
CA ASP A 170 -11.53 -3.50 -6.92
C ASP A 170 -12.72 -3.17 -6.04
N VAL A 171 -13.94 -3.45 -6.53
CA VAL A 171 -15.18 -3.14 -5.82
C VAL A 171 -15.94 -4.42 -5.54
N GLN A 172 -16.18 -4.71 -4.27
CA GLN A 172 -16.97 -5.85 -3.84
C GLN A 172 -18.20 -5.39 -3.07
N PHE A 173 -19.28 -6.17 -3.15
CA PHE A 173 -20.54 -5.88 -2.49
C PHE A 173 -21.03 -7.10 -1.72
N GLY A 174 -21.45 -6.89 -0.49
CA GLY A 174 -22.07 -7.88 0.37
C GLY A 174 -23.12 -7.25 1.27
N ASP A 175 -23.96 -8.08 1.89
CA ASP A 175 -24.94 -7.61 2.87
C ASP A 175 -24.32 -7.47 4.28
N ASN A 176 -23.14 -8.02 4.48
CA ASN A 176 -22.35 -7.92 5.71
C ASN A 176 -20.85 -8.01 5.42
N TYR A 177 -20.03 -7.71 6.43
CA TYR A 177 -18.57 -7.65 6.31
C TYR A 177 -17.93 -8.99 5.90
N SER A 178 -18.45 -10.12 6.36
CA SER A 178 -17.90 -11.46 6.04
C SER A 178 -18.11 -11.90 4.59
N GLU A 179 -19.01 -11.27 3.86
CA GLU A 179 -19.26 -11.56 2.44
C GLU A 179 -18.29 -10.84 1.51
N ILE A 180 -17.57 -9.87 2.05
CA ILE A 180 -16.67 -8.99 1.34
C ILE A 180 -15.20 -9.19 1.77
N HIS A 181 -14.95 -10.20 2.64
CA HIS A 181 -13.62 -10.61 3.13
C HIS A 181 -13.35 -12.11 3.00
#